data_df2cb3e63c3e3f61d236f074b20ed2f8
#
_entry.id   df2cb3e63c3e3f61d236f074b20ed2f8
#
_cell.length_a   1.000
_cell.length_b   1.000
_cell.length_c   1.000
_cell.angle_alpha   90.00
_cell.angle_beta   90.00
_cell.angle_gamma   90.00
#
_symmetry.space_group_name_H-M   'P 1'
#
loop_
_entity.id
_entity.type
_entity.pdbx_description
1 polymer ?
#
loop_
_entity_poly.entity_id
_entity_poly.type
_entity_poly.pdbx_seq_one_letter_code
_entity_poly.pdbx_strand_id
1 'polypeptide(L)'
;MTDELPPMPAPTLVLISGFARAGKDTLATGILEWSKRPASKINFADVLKEAGNQYLDYLQIQGDFFNEQFKCEHRDFLVAAGRFARSLDKDIFAKHLANFVPCMPGPDEQANETVVCSDWRYENELRTCQDILWPLGWKVRTVYISTAGVGPANDEEADSILAIRAGHSFDQEYIFKPDDRNAIMAEGRNLARQWRL
;
A
#
# COMPACT_ATOMS: atom_id res chain seq x y z
N MET A 1 -3.54 -36.05 25.00
CA MET A 1 -2.79 -35.16 24.13
C MET A 1 -3.82 -34.17 23.62
N THR A 2 -3.83 -32.95 24.15
CA THR A 2 -4.65 -31.86 23.63
C THR A 2 -3.98 -31.43 22.31
N ASP A 3 -4.63 -31.70 21.18
CA ASP A 3 -4.27 -31.11 19.89
C ASP A 3 -4.50 -29.60 20.01
N GLU A 4 -3.50 -28.87 20.54
CA GLU A 4 -3.50 -27.42 20.45
C GLU A 4 -3.37 -27.07 18.96
N LEU A 5 -4.42 -26.47 18.41
CA LEU A 5 -4.37 -25.90 17.07
C LEU A 5 -3.18 -24.92 17.00
N PRO A 6 -2.39 -24.97 15.92
CA PRO A 6 -1.29 -24.02 15.76
C PRO A 6 -1.82 -22.59 15.89
N PRO A 7 -1.08 -21.70 16.58
CA PRO A 7 -1.54 -20.33 16.79
C PRO A 7 -1.85 -19.67 15.43
N MET A 8 -2.98 -18.99 15.38
CA MET A 8 -3.38 -18.22 14.19
C MET A 8 -2.26 -17.24 13.82
N PRO A 9 -1.87 -17.15 12.55
CA PRO A 9 -0.86 -16.17 12.15
C PRO A 9 -1.36 -14.74 12.45
N ALA A 10 -0.46 -13.87 12.89
CA ALA A 10 -0.80 -12.48 13.19
C ALA A 10 -1.33 -11.76 11.94
N PRO A 11 -2.28 -10.82 12.09
CA PRO A 11 -2.72 -9.98 10.98
C PRO A 11 -1.52 -9.21 10.40
N THR A 12 -1.55 -8.97 9.09
CA THR A 12 -0.36 -8.48 8.38
C THR A 12 -0.70 -7.32 7.45
N LEU A 13 0.04 -6.22 7.59
CA LEU A 13 0.11 -5.15 6.60
C LEU A 13 1.30 -5.41 5.67
N VAL A 14 1.07 -5.45 4.37
CA VAL A 14 2.12 -5.57 3.34
C VAL A 14 2.30 -4.22 2.66
N LEU A 15 3.47 -3.61 2.80
CA LEU A 15 3.86 -2.37 2.13
C LEU A 15 4.70 -2.70 0.89
N ILE A 16 4.24 -2.25 -0.28
CA ILE A 16 4.94 -2.46 -1.55
C ILE A 16 5.47 -1.13 -2.05
N SER A 17 6.79 -1.07 -2.26
CA SER A 17 7.50 0.09 -2.80
C SER A 17 8.08 -0.20 -4.19
N GLY A 18 8.40 0.84 -4.94
CA GLY A 18 8.96 0.79 -6.29
C GLY A 18 8.43 1.96 -7.14
N PHE A 19 9.07 2.19 -8.28
CA PHE A 19 8.69 3.29 -9.19
C PHE A 19 7.27 3.11 -9.75
N ALA A 20 6.68 4.20 -10.22
CA ALA A 20 5.43 4.17 -10.96
C ALA A 20 5.56 3.19 -12.16
N ARG A 21 4.50 2.43 -12.41
CA ARG A 21 4.45 1.40 -13.47
C ARG A 21 5.38 0.19 -13.28
N ALA A 22 6.05 0.03 -12.13
CA ALA A 22 6.86 -1.16 -11.84
C ALA A 22 6.03 -2.43 -11.54
N GLY A 23 4.70 -2.38 -11.58
CA GLY A 23 3.82 -3.55 -11.37
C GLY A 23 3.37 -3.75 -9.92
N LYS A 24 3.50 -2.75 -9.04
CA LYS A 24 3.08 -2.82 -7.63
C LYS A 24 1.62 -3.28 -7.46
N ASP A 25 0.70 -2.71 -8.25
CA ASP A 25 -0.71 -3.07 -8.20
C ASP A 25 -0.96 -4.51 -8.67
N THR A 26 -0.21 -4.96 -9.68
CA THR A 26 -0.27 -6.35 -10.15
C THR A 26 0.19 -7.33 -9.06
N LEU A 27 1.30 -7.00 -8.37
CA LEU A 27 1.78 -7.80 -7.25
C LEU A 27 0.77 -7.83 -6.10
N ALA A 28 0.20 -6.67 -5.75
CA ALA A 28 -0.85 -6.56 -4.75
C ALA A 28 -2.06 -7.42 -5.11
N THR A 29 -2.53 -7.38 -6.35
CA THR A 29 -3.62 -8.24 -6.84
C THR A 29 -3.28 -9.72 -6.65
N GLY A 30 -2.05 -10.14 -7.01
CA GLY A 30 -1.60 -11.53 -6.81
C GLY A 30 -1.60 -11.96 -5.35
N ILE A 31 -1.24 -11.08 -4.41
CA ILE A 31 -1.32 -11.35 -2.97
C ILE A 31 -2.79 -11.51 -2.55
N LEU A 32 -3.65 -10.57 -2.91
CA LEU A 32 -5.06 -10.54 -2.50
C LEU A 32 -5.85 -11.75 -3.01
N GLU A 33 -5.70 -12.10 -4.28
CA GLU A 33 -6.40 -13.24 -4.90
C GLU A 33 -6.01 -14.59 -4.29
N TRP A 34 -4.83 -14.70 -3.69
CA TRP A 34 -4.31 -15.95 -3.13
C TRP A 34 -4.18 -15.94 -1.61
N SER A 35 -4.54 -14.85 -0.98
CA SER A 35 -4.72 -14.81 0.47
C SER A 35 -5.82 -15.79 0.87
N LYS A 36 -5.56 -16.61 1.88
CA LYS A 36 -6.55 -17.53 2.48
C LYS A 36 -7.33 -16.87 3.62
N ARG A 37 -6.96 -15.67 3.95
CA ARG A 37 -7.51 -14.87 5.05
C ARG A 37 -8.24 -13.67 4.46
N PRO A 38 -9.21 -13.10 5.14
CA PRO A 38 -9.84 -11.86 4.70
C PRO A 38 -8.79 -10.81 4.36
N ALA A 39 -8.80 -10.35 3.10
CA ALA A 39 -7.76 -9.48 2.58
C ALA A 39 -8.34 -8.30 1.83
N SER A 40 -7.76 -7.12 2.03
CA SER A 40 -8.16 -5.88 1.38
C SER A 40 -6.96 -5.03 0.98
N LYS A 41 -7.20 -4.08 0.07
CA LYS A 41 -6.21 -3.11 -0.38
C LYS A 41 -6.58 -1.73 0.14
N ILE A 42 -5.57 -1.01 0.61
CA ILE A 42 -5.65 0.42 0.94
C ILE A 42 -4.31 1.08 0.61
N ASN A 43 -4.34 2.31 0.14
CA ASN A 43 -3.15 3.08 -0.16
C ASN A 43 -3.07 4.34 0.71
N PHE A 44 -1.85 4.84 0.94
CA PHE A 44 -1.64 6.10 1.68
C PHE A 44 -2.36 7.29 1.03
N ALA A 45 -2.44 7.29 -0.31
CA ALA A 45 -3.12 8.35 -1.04
C ALA A 45 -4.65 8.23 -1.07
N ASP A 46 -5.25 7.14 -0.56
CA ASP A 46 -6.70 6.94 -0.68
C ASP A 46 -7.48 7.95 0.18
N VAL A 47 -7.03 8.24 1.40
CA VAL A 47 -7.64 9.28 2.23
C VAL A 47 -7.63 10.66 1.56
N LEU A 48 -6.60 10.96 0.77
CA LEU A 48 -6.51 12.21 0.03
C LEU A 48 -7.53 12.26 -1.11
N LYS A 49 -7.77 11.14 -1.80
CA LYS A 49 -8.79 11.02 -2.83
C LYS A 49 -10.20 11.13 -2.24
N GLU A 50 -10.44 10.46 -1.11
CA GLU A 50 -11.71 10.56 -0.37
C GLU A 50 -12.00 12.00 0.06
N ALA A 51 -11.01 12.70 0.63
CA ALA A 51 -11.13 14.11 0.99
C ALA A 51 -11.40 14.98 -0.25
N GLY A 52 -10.76 14.67 -1.38
CA GLY A 52 -11.01 15.33 -2.66
C GLY A 52 -12.45 15.13 -3.14
N ASN A 53 -12.97 13.89 -3.06
CA ASN A 53 -14.35 13.59 -3.44
C ASN A 53 -15.35 14.31 -2.52
N GLN A 54 -15.11 14.32 -1.20
CA GLN A 54 -15.95 15.09 -0.25
C GLN A 54 -15.96 16.59 -0.57
N TYR A 55 -14.82 17.15 -0.99
CA TYR A 55 -14.74 18.55 -1.43
C TYR A 55 -15.57 18.80 -2.70
N LEU A 56 -15.52 17.88 -3.68
CA LEU A 56 -16.36 17.97 -4.89
C LEU A 56 -17.85 17.87 -4.53
N ASP A 57 -18.23 16.95 -3.66
CA ASP A 57 -19.60 16.78 -3.21
C ASP A 57 -20.13 18.05 -2.51
N TYR A 58 -19.31 18.66 -1.64
CA TYR A 58 -19.67 19.91 -0.98
C TYR A 58 -19.92 21.05 -1.97
N LEU A 59 -19.16 21.10 -3.08
CA LEU A 59 -19.32 22.08 -4.14
C LEU A 59 -20.38 21.68 -5.18
N GLN A 60 -21.00 20.50 -5.07
CA GLN A 60 -21.93 19.93 -6.04
C GLN A 60 -21.29 19.77 -7.44
N ILE A 61 -20.02 19.47 -7.50
CA ILE A 61 -19.25 19.20 -8.73
C ILE A 61 -19.18 17.68 -8.94
N GLN A 62 -19.55 17.22 -10.12
CA GLN A 62 -19.40 15.80 -10.48
C GLN A 62 -17.93 15.46 -10.74
N GLY A 63 -17.44 14.40 -10.10
CA GLY A 63 -16.09 13.91 -10.28
C GLY A 63 -15.77 12.79 -9.29
N ASP A 64 -14.73 12.03 -9.59
CA ASP A 64 -14.25 10.96 -8.71
C ASP A 64 -12.73 10.81 -8.83
N PHE A 65 -11.99 11.09 -7.78
CA PHE A 65 -10.55 10.94 -7.72
C PHE A 65 -10.07 9.47 -7.71
N PHE A 66 -10.96 8.50 -7.56
CA PHE A 66 -10.64 7.08 -7.79
C PHE A 66 -10.73 6.72 -9.28
N ASN A 67 -11.43 7.50 -10.10
CA ASN A 67 -11.40 7.36 -11.55
C ASN A 67 -10.04 7.81 -12.09
N GLU A 68 -9.37 6.96 -12.87
CA GLU A 68 -7.99 7.21 -13.34
C GLU A 68 -7.91 8.42 -14.28
N GLN A 69 -8.90 8.60 -15.17
CA GLN A 69 -8.94 9.74 -16.09
C GLN A 69 -9.10 11.06 -15.33
N PHE A 70 -10.11 11.13 -14.44
CA PHE A 70 -10.38 12.31 -13.63
C PHE A 70 -9.17 12.67 -12.75
N LYS A 71 -8.56 11.67 -12.12
CA LYS A 71 -7.34 11.82 -11.32
C LYS A 71 -6.18 12.38 -12.13
N CYS A 72 -5.99 11.90 -13.37
CA CYS A 72 -4.92 12.41 -14.25
C CYS A 72 -5.15 13.86 -14.63
N GLU A 73 -6.38 14.23 -14.98
CA GLU A 73 -6.75 15.60 -15.37
C GLU A 73 -6.62 16.60 -14.22
N HIS A 74 -6.86 16.16 -12.96
CA HIS A 74 -6.86 16.99 -11.75
C HIS A 74 -5.75 16.64 -10.75
N ARG A 75 -4.66 16.04 -11.25
CA ARG A 75 -3.55 15.58 -10.41
C ARG A 75 -2.94 16.69 -9.55
N ASP A 76 -2.86 17.90 -10.08
CA ASP A 76 -2.25 19.03 -9.39
C ASP A 76 -2.97 19.39 -8.10
N PHE A 77 -4.29 19.22 -8.04
CA PHE A 77 -5.06 19.38 -6.80
C PHE A 77 -4.60 18.38 -5.73
N LEU A 78 -4.51 17.09 -6.07
CA LEU A 78 -4.08 16.06 -5.10
C LEU A 78 -2.64 16.28 -4.64
N VAL A 79 -1.75 16.72 -5.54
CA VAL A 79 -0.35 17.03 -5.19
C VAL A 79 -0.30 18.22 -4.24
N ALA A 80 -1.02 19.30 -4.51
CA ALA A 80 -1.06 20.49 -3.66
C ALA A 80 -1.66 20.18 -2.28
N ALA A 81 -2.80 19.48 -2.24
CA ALA A 81 -3.46 19.07 -0.99
C ALA A 81 -2.58 18.12 -0.17
N GLY A 82 -1.91 17.15 -0.82
CA GLY A 82 -0.99 16.24 -0.15
C GLY A 82 0.24 16.94 0.43
N ARG A 83 0.82 17.91 -0.29
CA ARG A 83 1.93 18.72 0.23
C ARG A 83 1.49 19.59 1.40
N PHE A 84 0.32 20.21 1.32
CA PHE A 84 -0.25 20.98 2.40
C PHE A 84 -0.47 20.12 3.65
N ALA A 85 -1.11 18.97 3.53
CA ALA A 85 -1.33 18.06 4.66
C ALA A 85 -0.01 17.63 5.33
N ARG A 86 1.02 17.26 4.54
CA ARG A 86 2.35 16.89 5.08
C ARG A 86 3.09 18.07 5.70
N SER A 87 2.80 19.30 5.30
CA SER A 87 3.40 20.50 5.94
C SER A 87 2.89 20.73 7.36
N LEU A 88 1.67 20.24 7.66
CA LEU A 88 1.08 20.29 9.00
C LEU A 88 1.52 19.09 9.87
N ASP A 89 1.54 17.92 9.28
CA ASP A 89 2.04 16.69 9.90
C ASP A 89 2.62 15.77 8.82
N LYS A 90 3.95 15.58 8.82
CA LYS A 90 4.63 14.76 7.82
C LYS A 90 4.16 13.30 7.81
N ASP A 91 3.65 12.81 8.94
CA ASP A 91 3.22 11.43 9.14
C ASP A 91 1.69 11.26 8.96
N ILE A 92 0.96 12.30 8.52
CA ILE A 92 -0.50 12.34 8.51
C ILE A 92 -1.13 11.14 7.76
N PHE A 93 -0.62 10.80 6.57
CA PHE A 93 -1.16 9.69 5.77
C PHE A 93 -0.84 8.33 6.38
N ALA A 94 0.36 8.17 6.93
CA ALA A 94 0.77 6.95 7.61
C ALA A 94 -0.04 6.72 8.90
N LYS A 95 -0.26 7.76 9.69
CA LYS A 95 -1.12 7.72 10.87
C LYS A 95 -2.55 7.36 10.51
N HIS A 96 -3.09 7.97 9.45
CA HIS A 96 -4.45 7.67 8.99
C HIS A 96 -4.57 6.20 8.59
N LEU A 97 -3.70 5.70 7.71
CA LEU A 97 -3.71 4.32 7.27
C LEU A 97 -3.55 3.36 8.45
N ALA A 98 -2.53 3.55 9.29
CA ALA A 98 -2.23 2.65 10.39
C ALA A 98 -3.35 2.59 11.45
N ASN A 99 -4.06 3.69 11.71
CA ASN A 99 -5.22 3.69 12.61
C ASN A 99 -6.46 3.07 11.97
N PHE A 100 -6.61 3.17 10.65
CA PHE A 100 -7.76 2.63 9.93
C PHE A 100 -7.66 1.12 9.70
N VAL A 101 -6.46 0.60 9.39
CA VAL A 101 -6.21 -0.81 9.07
C VAL A 101 -6.83 -1.80 10.07
N PRO A 102 -6.70 -1.65 11.39
CA PRO A 102 -7.30 -2.59 12.36
C PRO A 102 -8.83 -2.56 12.41
N CYS A 103 -9.45 -1.46 11.95
CA CYS A 103 -10.89 -1.25 11.95
C CYS A 103 -11.52 -1.44 10.57
N MET A 104 -10.70 -1.66 9.54
CA MET A 104 -11.15 -1.78 8.16
C MET A 104 -12.02 -3.04 8.00
N PRO A 105 -13.26 -2.92 7.48
CA PRO A 105 -14.07 -4.10 7.21
C PRO A 105 -13.43 -4.92 6.10
N GLY A 106 -13.34 -6.21 6.31
CA GLY A 106 -12.93 -7.19 5.32
C GLY A 106 -14.10 -7.67 4.46
N PRO A 107 -13.84 -8.58 3.53
CA PRO A 107 -14.87 -9.27 2.79
C PRO A 107 -15.88 -9.95 3.76
N ASP A 108 -17.16 -9.90 3.41
CA ASP A 108 -18.24 -10.52 4.19
C ASP A 108 -18.34 -10.03 5.66
N GLU A 109 -17.99 -8.76 5.91
CA GLU A 109 -18.02 -8.13 7.24
C GLU A 109 -17.08 -8.76 8.28
N GLN A 110 -16.19 -9.64 7.87
CA GLN A 110 -15.16 -10.19 8.73
C GLN A 110 -14.04 -9.15 8.95
N ALA A 111 -13.32 -9.26 10.06
CA ALA A 111 -12.13 -8.43 10.27
C ALA A 111 -11.05 -8.74 9.23
N ASN A 112 -10.43 -7.72 8.64
CA ASN A 112 -9.28 -7.94 7.78
C ASN A 112 -8.12 -8.53 8.58
N GLU A 113 -7.48 -9.51 7.99
CA GLU A 113 -6.29 -10.13 8.53
C GLU A 113 -5.06 -9.92 7.63
N THR A 114 -5.31 -9.51 6.39
CA THR A 114 -4.28 -9.13 5.42
C THR A 114 -4.67 -7.81 4.76
N VAL A 115 -3.80 -6.82 4.85
CA VAL A 115 -3.97 -5.55 4.17
C VAL A 115 -2.76 -5.26 3.30
N VAL A 116 -2.98 -4.89 2.04
CA VAL A 116 -1.91 -4.59 1.08
C VAL A 116 -1.96 -3.12 0.70
N CYS A 117 -0.82 -2.42 0.85
CA CYS A 117 -0.61 -1.05 0.41
C CYS A 117 0.44 -1.03 -0.71
N SER A 118 0.06 -0.55 -1.90
CA SER A 118 0.92 -0.58 -3.10
C SER A 118 1.53 0.78 -3.47
N ASP A 119 1.41 1.78 -2.62
CA ASP A 119 1.93 3.13 -2.87
C ASP A 119 2.92 3.65 -1.82
N TRP A 120 3.59 2.76 -1.10
CA TRP A 120 4.63 3.13 -0.13
C TRP A 120 5.78 3.88 -0.80
N ARG A 121 6.02 5.13 -0.36
CA ARG A 121 6.98 6.05 -0.98
C ARG A 121 7.94 6.76 -0.03
N TYR A 122 7.62 6.83 1.27
CA TYR A 122 8.42 7.58 2.23
C TYR A 122 8.83 6.71 3.42
N GLU A 123 10.06 6.91 3.90
CA GLU A 123 10.62 6.14 5.01
C GLU A 123 9.78 6.25 6.30
N ASN A 124 9.26 7.44 6.58
CA ASN A 124 8.42 7.67 7.75
C ASN A 124 7.11 6.88 7.72
N GLU A 125 6.60 6.52 6.54
CA GLU A 125 5.36 5.73 6.41
C GLU A 125 5.51 4.33 7.04
N LEU A 126 6.63 3.65 6.76
CA LEU A 126 6.93 2.35 7.37
C LEU A 126 7.03 2.46 8.89
N ARG A 127 7.85 3.39 9.39
CA ARG A 127 8.09 3.53 10.83
C ARG A 127 6.80 3.84 11.56
N THR A 128 6.00 4.78 11.06
CA THR A 128 4.72 5.14 11.68
C THR A 128 3.75 3.96 11.69
N CYS A 129 3.68 3.18 10.60
CA CYS A 129 2.86 1.97 10.58
C CYS A 129 3.34 0.93 11.60
N GLN A 130 4.65 0.72 11.73
CA GLN A 130 5.21 -0.19 12.72
C GLN A 130 4.90 0.26 14.15
N ASP A 131 5.14 1.53 14.47
CA ASP A 131 4.92 2.10 15.81
C ASP A 131 3.46 1.97 16.28
N ILE A 132 2.49 2.09 15.36
CA ILE A 132 1.06 2.00 15.67
C ILE A 132 0.57 0.54 15.65
N LEU A 133 0.98 -0.26 14.68
CA LEU A 133 0.41 -1.59 14.43
C LEU A 133 1.04 -2.70 15.27
N TRP A 134 2.34 -2.65 15.59
CA TRP A 134 2.99 -3.68 16.42
C TRP A 134 2.37 -3.84 17.80
N PRO A 135 2.04 -2.77 18.55
CA PRO A 135 1.35 -2.92 19.84
C PRO A 135 -0.03 -3.58 19.72
N LEU A 136 -0.65 -3.54 18.54
CA LEU A 136 -1.93 -4.18 18.24
C LEU A 136 -1.79 -5.63 17.74
N GLY A 137 -0.56 -6.18 17.73
CA GLY A 137 -0.28 -7.55 17.29
C GLY A 137 -0.19 -7.73 15.77
N TRP A 138 -0.20 -6.66 14.98
CA TRP A 138 -0.01 -6.71 13.54
C TRP A 138 1.46 -6.88 13.17
N LYS A 139 1.71 -7.60 12.08
CA LYS A 139 3.01 -7.61 11.39
C LYS A 139 3.00 -6.60 10.26
N VAL A 140 4.12 -5.94 10.04
CA VAL A 140 4.35 -5.13 8.85
C VAL A 140 5.42 -5.82 8.02
N ARG A 141 5.10 -6.15 6.77
CA ARG A 141 5.98 -6.77 5.78
C ARG A 141 6.28 -5.80 4.66
N THR A 142 7.48 -5.86 4.12
CA THR A 142 7.96 -4.91 3.12
C THR A 142 8.42 -5.62 1.87
N VAL A 143 7.99 -5.10 0.71
CA VAL A 143 8.39 -5.61 -0.60
C VAL A 143 8.89 -4.45 -1.47
N TYR A 144 10.01 -4.63 -2.12
CA TYR A 144 10.45 -3.76 -3.19
C TYR A 144 10.31 -4.46 -4.54
N ILE A 145 9.76 -3.72 -5.52
CA ILE A 145 9.60 -4.23 -6.87
C ILE A 145 10.16 -3.22 -7.88
N SER A 146 10.91 -3.73 -8.84
CA SER A 146 11.37 -2.98 -10.00
C SER A 146 11.12 -3.77 -11.28
N THR A 147 10.99 -3.05 -12.39
CA THR A 147 10.88 -3.63 -13.73
C THR A 147 11.94 -3.02 -14.62
N ALA A 148 12.65 -3.85 -15.35
CA ALA A 148 13.73 -3.40 -16.23
C ALA A 148 13.22 -2.34 -17.21
N GLY A 149 13.95 -1.23 -17.34
CA GLY A 149 13.56 -0.11 -18.20
C GLY A 149 12.51 0.84 -17.59
N VAL A 150 11.98 0.57 -16.39
CA VAL A 150 11.10 1.48 -15.67
C VAL A 150 11.92 2.32 -14.70
N GLY A 151 11.89 3.63 -14.88
CA GLY A 151 12.52 4.63 -14.03
C GLY A 151 11.50 5.46 -13.25
N PRO A 152 11.99 6.41 -12.43
CA PRO A 152 11.12 7.31 -11.68
C PRO A 152 10.33 8.23 -12.62
N ALA A 153 9.11 8.57 -12.22
CA ALA A 153 8.26 9.49 -12.97
C ALA A 153 8.71 10.97 -12.84
N ASN A 154 9.41 11.29 -11.76
CA ASN A 154 9.98 12.60 -11.47
C ASN A 154 11.06 12.50 -10.37
N ASP A 155 11.76 13.61 -10.11
CA ASP A 155 12.85 13.67 -9.13
C ASP A 155 12.36 13.38 -7.69
N GLU A 156 11.18 13.82 -7.31
CA GLU A 156 10.59 13.55 -5.98
C GLU A 156 10.41 12.04 -5.76
N GLU A 157 9.93 11.32 -6.77
CA GLU A 157 9.82 9.85 -6.70
C GLU A 157 11.19 9.19 -6.66
N ALA A 158 12.15 9.68 -7.45
CA ALA A 158 13.52 9.16 -7.43
C ALA A 158 14.13 9.28 -6.03
N ASP A 159 14.10 10.48 -5.46
CA ASP A 159 14.70 10.77 -4.16
C ASP A 159 14.03 9.95 -3.04
N SER A 160 12.69 9.88 -3.02
CA SER A 160 11.95 9.16 -1.98
C SER A 160 12.20 7.64 -2.02
N ILE A 161 12.20 7.03 -3.19
CA ILE A 161 12.45 5.58 -3.35
C ILE A 161 13.92 5.24 -3.06
N LEU A 162 14.87 6.10 -3.47
CA LEU A 162 16.28 5.92 -3.14
C LEU A 162 16.53 6.03 -1.63
N ALA A 163 15.86 6.97 -0.95
CA ALA A 163 15.96 7.09 0.50
C ALA A 163 15.46 5.82 1.22
N ILE A 164 14.31 5.28 0.81
CA ILE A 164 13.81 4.00 1.36
C ILE A 164 14.84 2.89 1.14
N ARG A 165 15.37 2.74 -0.07
CA ARG A 165 16.34 1.68 -0.39
C ARG A 165 17.65 1.81 0.36
N ALA A 166 18.08 3.02 0.67
CA ALA A 166 19.30 3.27 1.44
C ALA A 166 19.09 3.01 2.94
N GLY A 167 17.90 3.30 3.47
CA GLY A 167 17.57 3.23 4.90
C GLY A 167 16.90 1.94 5.36
N HIS A 168 16.46 1.06 4.43
CA HIS A 168 15.66 -0.11 4.80
C HIS A 168 16.08 -1.37 4.04
N SER A 169 16.09 -2.52 4.75
CA SER A 169 16.22 -3.86 4.15
C SER A 169 14.83 -4.47 3.99
N PHE A 170 14.43 -4.76 2.76
CA PHE A 170 13.12 -5.33 2.46
C PHE A 170 13.04 -6.81 2.84
N ASP A 171 11.85 -7.27 3.26
CA ASP A 171 11.61 -8.71 3.46
C ASP A 171 11.72 -9.48 2.13
N GLN A 172 11.35 -8.85 1.01
CA GLN A 172 11.52 -9.39 -0.34
C GLN A 172 11.81 -8.29 -1.36
N GLU A 173 12.66 -8.61 -2.33
CA GLU A 173 12.97 -7.73 -3.47
C GLU A 173 12.85 -8.50 -4.78
N TYR A 174 12.18 -7.89 -5.78
CA TYR A 174 11.97 -8.49 -7.09
C TYR A 174 12.38 -7.55 -8.22
N ILE A 175 12.97 -8.15 -9.26
CA ILE A 175 13.28 -7.47 -10.52
C ILE A 175 12.60 -8.24 -11.64
N PHE A 176 11.66 -7.59 -12.32
CA PHE A 176 10.90 -8.19 -13.42
C PHE A 176 11.36 -7.69 -14.78
N LYS A 177 11.04 -8.48 -15.81
CA LYS A 177 11.14 -8.03 -17.19
C LYS A 177 9.96 -7.10 -17.53
N PRO A 178 10.08 -6.25 -18.55
CA PRO A 178 8.95 -5.47 -19.05
C PRO A 178 7.80 -6.41 -19.45
N ASP A 179 6.57 -5.96 -19.20
CA ASP A 179 5.31 -6.63 -19.56
C ASP A 179 5.10 -8.05 -18.99
N ASP A 180 5.90 -8.47 -18.02
CA ASP A 180 5.80 -9.80 -17.41
C ASP A 180 4.76 -9.84 -16.26
N ARG A 181 3.53 -9.43 -16.59
CA ARG A 181 2.42 -9.40 -15.65
C ARG A 181 2.18 -10.76 -14.98
N ASN A 182 2.33 -11.85 -15.71
CA ASN A 182 2.09 -13.19 -15.19
C ASN A 182 3.13 -13.58 -14.13
N ALA A 183 4.41 -13.24 -14.33
CA ALA A 183 5.44 -13.49 -13.33
C ALA A 183 5.19 -12.64 -12.06
N ILE A 184 4.81 -11.37 -12.22
CA ILE A 184 4.47 -10.50 -11.09
C ILE A 184 3.30 -11.08 -10.27
N MET A 185 2.24 -11.52 -10.94
CA MET A 185 1.09 -12.19 -10.29
C MET A 185 1.50 -13.47 -9.58
N ALA A 186 2.36 -14.29 -10.21
CA ALA A 186 2.86 -15.52 -9.61
C ALA A 186 3.66 -15.27 -8.35
N GLU A 187 4.50 -14.22 -8.32
CA GLU A 187 5.23 -13.85 -7.10
C GLU A 187 4.31 -13.31 -6.00
N GLY A 188 3.26 -12.57 -6.33
CA GLY A 188 2.22 -12.21 -5.37
C GLY A 188 1.58 -13.43 -4.70
N ARG A 189 1.25 -14.45 -5.50
CA ARG A 189 0.78 -15.75 -5.01
C ARG A 189 1.77 -16.44 -4.09
N ASN A 190 3.06 -16.45 -4.47
CA ASN A 190 4.12 -17.06 -3.69
C ASN A 190 4.26 -16.37 -2.33
N LEU A 191 4.19 -15.03 -2.30
CA LEU A 191 4.21 -14.24 -1.07
C LEU A 191 3.04 -14.57 -0.14
N ALA A 192 1.81 -14.65 -0.68
CA ALA A 192 0.62 -14.99 0.10
C ALA A 192 0.79 -16.37 0.78
N ARG A 193 1.35 -17.36 0.07
CA ARG A 193 1.64 -18.69 0.61
C ARG A 193 2.76 -18.67 1.66
N GLN A 194 3.89 -18.02 1.35
CA GLN A 194 5.07 -17.96 2.19
C GLN A 194 4.77 -17.29 3.54
N TRP A 195 4.00 -16.22 3.52
CA TRP A 195 3.65 -15.46 4.72
C TRP A 195 2.36 -15.93 5.38
N ARG A 196 1.67 -16.90 4.79
CA ARG A 196 0.40 -17.47 5.27
C ARG A 196 -0.68 -16.39 5.45
N LEU A 197 -0.78 -15.53 4.44
CA LEU A 197 -1.77 -14.46 4.37
C LEU A 197 -3.16 -15.02 4.05
#